data_18d8c9045d0d0afccef428c817c25ca3
#
_entry.id   18d8c9045d0d0afccef428c817c25ca3
#
_cell.length_a   1.000
_cell.length_b   1.000
_cell.length_c   1.000
_cell.angle_alpha   90.00
_cell.angle_beta   90.00
_cell.angle_gamma   90.00
#
_symmetry.space_group_name_H-M   'P 1'
#
loop_
_entity.id
_entity.type
_entity.pdbx_description
1 polymer ?
#
loop_
_entity_poly.entity_id
_entity_poly.type
_entity_poly.pdbx_seq_one_letter_code
_entity_poly.pdbx_strand_id
1 'polypeptide(L)'
;GKTGDGAGILLQIPHEFILLQGIPVPEKGKYGTGLVFLPKEKKRQQEILSIMIEEIEREGLSLMHLRNVPTNPECLGEAAISTEPDIKQIFVTGVTDDKVDSFERTLYIIRKKIEKRVADEDFYICSLSNKSIVYKGMLSSLQLRQYYPDLTNNYFTSGLALVHSRFSTNTFPTWSLAQPFRMLAHNGEINTIRGNRGWMQARESVLSSKLLGSVSDISPIIQPDMSDSASLDNVFEFFVMSGLTLPHAMAVMVPESFNDKNP
;
A
#
# COMPACT_ATOMS: atom_id res chain seq x y z
N GLY A 1 -3.19 19.49 -20.65
CA GLY A 1 -3.09 18.11 -21.08
C GLY A 1 -3.85 17.20 -20.12
N LYS A 2 -4.47 16.16 -20.61
CA LYS A 2 -5.17 15.12 -19.82
C LYS A 2 -4.22 14.06 -19.25
N THR A 3 -2.97 14.41 -18.94
CA THR A 3 -2.06 13.52 -18.25
C THR A 3 -2.37 13.62 -16.76
N GLY A 4 -2.89 12.54 -16.18
CA GLY A 4 -3.15 12.47 -14.76
C GLY A 4 -1.85 12.65 -13.97
N ASP A 5 -1.82 13.65 -13.07
CA ASP A 5 -0.65 13.95 -12.25
C ASP A 5 -0.55 13.02 -11.03
N GLY A 6 -1.25 11.89 -11.05
CA GLY A 6 -1.39 10.97 -9.93
C GLY A 6 -2.32 11.50 -8.83
N ALA A 7 -3.33 10.73 -8.51
CA ALA A 7 -4.22 11.04 -7.40
C ALA A 7 -4.62 9.77 -6.65
N GLY A 8 -4.98 9.94 -5.40
CA GLY A 8 -5.45 8.84 -4.59
C GLY A 8 -6.01 9.28 -3.25
N ILE A 9 -6.59 8.32 -2.57
CA ILE A 9 -7.20 8.46 -1.27
C ILE A 9 -6.96 7.20 -0.44
N LEU A 10 -6.50 7.38 0.80
CA LEU A 10 -6.48 6.36 1.82
C LEU A 10 -7.66 6.61 2.76
N LEU A 11 -8.41 5.56 3.02
CA LEU A 11 -9.64 5.59 3.81
C LEU A 11 -9.64 4.46 4.83
N GLN A 12 -10.46 4.58 5.87
CA GLN A 12 -10.80 3.40 6.67
C GLN A 12 -11.59 2.41 5.80
N ILE A 13 -11.46 1.11 6.09
CA ILE A 13 -12.19 0.07 5.36
C ILE A 13 -13.70 0.32 5.47
N PRO A 14 -14.41 0.50 4.34
CA PRO A 14 -15.84 0.79 4.32
C PRO A 14 -16.65 -0.52 4.49
N HIS A 15 -16.73 -1.02 5.71
CA HIS A 15 -17.29 -2.34 6.03
C HIS A 15 -18.72 -2.53 5.50
N GLU A 16 -19.60 -1.55 5.74
CA GLU A 16 -21.00 -1.61 5.27
C GLU A 16 -21.10 -1.70 3.75
N PHE A 17 -20.27 -0.93 3.05
CA PHE A 17 -20.20 -1.01 1.58
C PHE A 17 -19.81 -2.41 1.12
N ILE A 18 -18.81 -3.03 1.76
CA ILE A 18 -18.33 -4.38 1.41
C ILE A 18 -19.45 -5.43 1.62
N LEU A 19 -20.18 -5.35 2.72
CA LEU A 19 -21.33 -6.23 2.97
C LEU A 19 -22.41 -6.08 1.89
N LEU A 20 -22.69 -4.85 1.47
CA LEU A 20 -23.66 -4.57 0.40
C LEU A 20 -23.22 -5.09 -0.99
N GLN A 21 -21.91 -5.31 -1.19
CA GLN A 21 -21.43 -6.00 -2.40
C GLN A 21 -21.66 -7.53 -2.34
N GLY A 22 -22.29 -8.04 -1.30
CA GLY A 22 -22.51 -9.48 -1.11
C GLY A 22 -21.27 -10.28 -0.74
N ILE A 23 -20.21 -9.61 -0.28
CA ILE A 23 -18.97 -10.27 0.15
C ILE A 23 -19.13 -10.69 1.61
N PRO A 24 -19.04 -11.98 1.93
CA PRO A 24 -19.32 -12.51 3.26
C PRO A 24 -18.11 -12.32 4.20
N VAL A 25 -17.70 -11.06 4.44
CA VAL A 25 -16.61 -10.75 5.35
C VAL A 25 -17.01 -10.96 6.82
N PRO A 26 -16.05 -11.37 7.68
CA PRO A 26 -16.23 -11.37 9.13
C PRO A 26 -16.47 -9.95 9.68
N GLU A 27 -16.61 -9.82 10.98
CA GLU A 27 -16.72 -8.53 11.68
C GLU A 27 -15.58 -7.59 11.31
N LYS A 28 -15.85 -6.28 11.39
CA LYS A 28 -14.86 -5.22 11.14
C LYS A 28 -13.60 -5.45 11.97
N GLY A 29 -12.45 -5.40 11.30
CA GLY A 29 -11.13 -5.63 11.91
C GLY A 29 -10.70 -7.10 11.95
N LYS A 30 -11.59 -8.06 11.63
CA LYS A 30 -11.29 -9.49 11.58
C LYS A 30 -10.94 -10.02 10.18
N TYR A 31 -10.81 -9.15 9.21
CA TYR A 31 -10.32 -9.46 7.86
C TYR A 31 -9.40 -8.36 7.36
N GLY A 32 -8.46 -8.72 6.49
CA GLY A 32 -7.61 -7.81 5.76
C GLY A 32 -8.12 -7.62 4.34
N THR A 33 -8.00 -6.40 3.81
CA THR A 33 -8.34 -6.12 2.41
C THR A 33 -7.42 -5.07 1.82
N GLY A 34 -7.36 -5.01 0.51
CA GLY A 34 -6.61 -3.99 -0.21
C GLY A 34 -6.70 -4.14 -1.70
N LEU A 35 -6.33 -3.09 -2.42
CA LEU A 35 -6.27 -3.12 -3.87
C LEU A 35 -4.92 -3.65 -4.34
N VAL A 36 -4.96 -4.45 -5.39
CA VAL A 36 -3.80 -5.02 -6.05
C VAL A 36 -3.86 -4.67 -7.54
N PHE A 37 -2.76 -4.12 -8.03
CA PHE A 37 -2.52 -3.91 -9.45
C PHE A 37 -1.85 -5.15 -10.02
N LEU A 38 -2.43 -5.72 -11.04
CA LEU A 38 -1.97 -6.93 -11.73
C LEU A 38 -1.69 -6.62 -13.21
N PRO A 39 -0.73 -7.31 -13.83
CA PRO A 39 -0.53 -7.22 -15.27
C PRO A 39 -1.78 -7.69 -16.02
N LYS A 40 -2.00 -7.17 -17.23
CA LYS A 40 -3.17 -7.55 -18.06
C LYS A 40 -3.04 -8.98 -18.66
N GLU A 41 -1.84 -9.53 -18.73
CA GLU A 41 -1.61 -10.87 -19.24
C GLU A 41 -2.17 -11.93 -18.29
N LYS A 42 -3.15 -12.70 -18.75
CA LYS A 42 -3.90 -13.66 -17.92
C LYS A 42 -3.05 -14.77 -17.30
N LYS A 43 -2.07 -15.28 -18.05
CA LYS A 43 -1.17 -16.32 -17.54
C LYS A 43 -0.34 -15.78 -16.37
N ARG A 44 0.22 -14.58 -16.53
CA ARG A 44 1.01 -13.93 -15.48
C ARG A 44 0.18 -13.60 -14.26
N GLN A 45 -1.07 -13.13 -14.44
CA GLN A 45 -2.01 -12.93 -13.33
C GLN A 45 -2.22 -14.21 -12.51
N GLN A 46 -2.44 -15.34 -13.18
CA GLN A 46 -2.65 -16.62 -12.49
C GLN A 46 -1.42 -17.06 -11.69
N GLU A 47 -0.22 -16.88 -12.25
CA GLU A 47 1.04 -17.16 -11.54
C GLU A 47 1.17 -16.30 -10.28
N ILE A 48 0.92 -14.99 -10.40
CA ILE A 48 0.97 -14.05 -9.28
C ILE A 48 -0.08 -14.40 -8.21
N LEU A 49 -1.32 -14.68 -8.62
CA LEU A 49 -2.38 -15.06 -7.69
C LEU A 49 -2.04 -16.36 -6.96
N SER A 50 -1.42 -17.32 -7.62
CA SER A 50 -0.95 -18.55 -6.96
C SER A 50 0.11 -18.27 -5.90
N ILE A 51 1.08 -17.39 -6.20
CA ILE A 51 2.09 -16.94 -5.23
C ILE A 51 1.43 -16.24 -4.04
N MET A 52 0.44 -15.37 -4.30
CA MET A 52 -0.29 -14.66 -3.25
C MET A 52 -1.01 -15.64 -2.31
N ILE A 53 -1.72 -16.62 -2.86
CA ILE A 53 -2.43 -17.65 -2.10
C ILE A 53 -1.44 -18.44 -1.23
N GLU A 54 -0.34 -18.89 -1.81
CA GLU A 54 0.69 -19.64 -1.08
C GLU A 54 1.27 -18.85 0.10
N GLU A 55 1.59 -17.55 -0.07
CA GLU A 55 2.15 -16.74 1.02
C GLU A 55 1.11 -16.45 2.11
N ILE A 56 -0.16 -16.24 1.73
CA ILE A 56 -1.26 -16.09 2.67
C ILE A 56 -1.43 -17.36 3.52
N GLU A 57 -1.44 -18.54 2.88
CA GLU A 57 -1.61 -19.82 3.54
C GLU A 57 -0.41 -20.20 4.43
N ARG A 58 0.81 -19.84 4.03
CA ARG A 58 2.03 -20.04 4.85
C ARG A 58 1.98 -19.31 6.19
N GLU A 59 1.30 -18.16 6.23
CA GLU A 59 1.08 -17.40 7.47
C GLU A 59 -0.18 -17.84 8.23
N GLY A 60 -0.81 -18.94 7.84
CA GLY A 60 -1.99 -19.51 8.51
C GLY A 60 -3.30 -18.77 8.20
N LEU A 61 -3.31 -17.92 7.19
CA LEU A 61 -4.50 -17.21 6.73
C LEU A 61 -5.02 -17.83 5.43
N SER A 62 -6.15 -17.32 4.93
CA SER A 62 -6.73 -17.76 3.65
C SER A 62 -7.22 -16.57 2.83
N LEU A 63 -7.07 -16.67 1.51
CA LEU A 63 -7.71 -15.76 0.58
C LEU A 63 -9.19 -16.13 0.50
N MET A 64 -10.03 -15.31 1.14
CA MET A 64 -11.46 -15.57 1.25
C MET A 64 -12.21 -15.17 -0.03
N HIS A 65 -11.84 -14.06 -0.64
CA HIS A 65 -12.51 -13.51 -1.81
C HIS A 65 -11.58 -12.66 -2.65
N LEU A 66 -11.82 -12.66 -3.96
CA LEU A 66 -11.16 -11.81 -4.94
C LEU A 66 -12.21 -11.07 -5.76
N ARG A 67 -12.30 -9.76 -5.60
CA ARG A 67 -13.27 -8.91 -6.29
C ARG A 67 -12.61 -8.19 -7.46
N ASN A 68 -13.28 -8.13 -8.61
CA ASN A 68 -12.93 -7.17 -9.65
C ASN A 68 -13.36 -5.78 -9.19
N VAL A 69 -12.43 -4.83 -9.13
CA VAL A 69 -12.77 -3.45 -8.81
C VAL A 69 -13.42 -2.79 -10.03
N PRO A 70 -14.63 -2.24 -9.91
CA PRO A 70 -15.22 -1.49 -11.01
C PRO A 70 -14.38 -0.25 -11.34
N THR A 71 -14.06 -0.09 -12.62
CA THR A 71 -13.32 1.07 -13.13
C THR A 71 -14.00 1.63 -14.38
N ASN A 72 -13.79 2.93 -14.62
CA ASN A 72 -14.26 3.60 -15.84
C ASN A 72 -13.05 4.17 -16.60
N PRO A 73 -12.47 3.42 -17.53
CA PRO A 73 -11.30 3.87 -18.30
C PRO A 73 -11.59 5.02 -19.28
N GLU A 74 -12.85 5.33 -19.57
CA GLU A 74 -13.21 6.42 -20.50
C GLU A 74 -12.75 7.80 -20.03
N CYS A 75 -12.55 7.97 -18.72
CA CYS A 75 -12.05 9.23 -18.16
C CYS A 75 -10.52 9.37 -18.23
N LEU A 76 -9.77 8.32 -18.61
CA LEU A 76 -8.32 8.30 -18.62
C LEU A 76 -7.73 9.04 -19.82
N GLY A 77 -6.50 9.54 -19.66
CA GLY A 77 -5.65 9.98 -20.77
C GLY A 77 -4.86 8.80 -21.38
N GLU A 78 -4.35 8.98 -22.59
CA GLU A 78 -3.66 7.93 -23.36
C GLU A 78 -2.54 7.24 -22.59
N ALA A 79 -1.69 8.00 -21.90
CA ALA A 79 -0.59 7.44 -21.10
C ALA A 79 -1.09 6.57 -19.93
N ALA A 80 -2.20 6.95 -19.29
CA ALA A 80 -2.79 6.18 -18.22
C ALA A 80 -3.45 4.89 -18.73
N ILE A 81 -4.13 4.96 -19.90
CA ILE A 81 -4.75 3.79 -20.54
C ILE A 81 -3.70 2.76 -20.94
N SER A 82 -2.58 3.20 -21.52
CA SER A 82 -1.53 2.29 -22.04
C SER A 82 -0.86 1.46 -20.93
N THR A 83 -0.85 1.97 -19.70
CA THR A 83 -0.24 1.33 -18.52
C THR A 83 -1.26 0.95 -17.44
N GLU A 84 -2.56 1.03 -17.75
CA GLU A 84 -3.62 0.69 -16.81
C GLU A 84 -3.50 -0.77 -16.36
N PRO A 85 -3.40 -1.05 -15.05
CA PRO A 85 -3.37 -2.41 -14.54
C PRO A 85 -4.77 -3.05 -14.53
N ASP A 86 -4.83 -4.36 -14.39
CA ASP A 86 -6.04 -5.05 -13.94
C ASP A 86 -6.15 -4.92 -12.42
N ILE A 87 -7.20 -4.28 -11.93
CA ILE A 87 -7.33 -3.93 -10.51
C ILE A 87 -8.25 -4.90 -9.80
N LYS A 88 -7.70 -5.61 -8.82
CA LYS A 88 -8.45 -6.51 -7.95
C LYS A 88 -8.45 -5.99 -6.51
N GLN A 89 -9.49 -6.34 -5.79
CA GLN A 89 -9.55 -6.20 -4.34
C GLN A 89 -9.50 -7.59 -3.72
N ILE A 90 -8.54 -7.80 -2.82
CA ILE A 90 -8.37 -9.07 -2.12
C ILE A 90 -8.95 -8.98 -0.71
N PHE A 91 -9.45 -10.11 -0.21
CA PHE A 91 -9.96 -10.27 1.15
C PHE A 91 -9.29 -11.47 1.79
N VAL A 92 -8.64 -11.23 2.91
CA VAL A 92 -7.86 -12.24 3.65
C VAL A 92 -8.44 -12.39 5.04
N THR A 93 -8.63 -13.61 5.47
CA THR A 93 -9.15 -13.93 6.81
C THR A 93 -8.41 -15.11 7.42
N GLY A 94 -8.54 -15.28 8.71
CA GLY A 94 -7.94 -16.38 9.47
C GLY A 94 -7.90 -16.09 10.96
N VAL A 95 -7.44 -17.06 11.70
CA VAL A 95 -7.25 -16.93 13.14
C VAL A 95 -5.85 -16.41 13.39
N THR A 96 -5.74 -15.29 14.07
CA THR A 96 -4.49 -14.71 14.55
C THR A 96 -4.49 -14.62 16.07
N ASP A 97 -3.30 -14.48 16.65
CA ASP A 97 -3.12 -14.21 18.07
C ASP A 97 -3.89 -12.94 18.47
N ASP A 98 -4.51 -12.93 19.64
CA ASP A 98 -5.30 -11.79 20.17
C ASP A 98 -4.45 -10.57 20.58
N LYS A 99 -3.13 -10.61 20.34
CA LYS A 99 -2.25 -9.48 20.62
C LYS A 99 -2.58 -8.29 19.74
N VAL A 100 -2.44 -7.11 20.33
CA VAL A 100 -2.67 -5.85 19.63
C VAL A 100 -1.86 -5.78 18.33
N ASP A 101 -2.53 -5.45 17.24
CA ASP A 101 -1.96 -5.32 15.89
C ASP A 101 -1.29 -6.60 15.32
N SER A 102 -1.49 -7.77 15.93
CA SER A 102 -0.93 -9.02 15.44
C SER A 102 -1.40 -9.32 14.01
N PHE A 103 -2.69 -9.17 13.74
CA PHE A 103 -3.25 -9.41 12.41
C PHE A 103 -2.71 -8.42 11.37
N GLU A 104 -2.62 -7.13 11.70
CA GLU A 104 -2.05 -6.11 10.82
C GLU A 104 -0.58 -6.42 10.46
N ARG A 105 0.22 -6.86 11.44
CA ARG A 105 1.61 -7.29 11.19
C ARG A 105 1.69 -8.52 10.29
N THR A 106 0.81 -9.48 10.48
CA THR A 106 0.76 -10.67 9.61
C THR A 106 0.44 -10.27 8.17
N LEU A 107 -0.51 -9.37 7.96
CA LEU A 107 -0.82 -8.84 6.63
C LEU A 107 0.37 -8.08 6.02
N TYR A 108 1.11 -7.30 6.81
CA TYR A 108 2.35 -6.65 6.38
C TYR A 108 3.40 -7.67 5.94
N ILE A 109 3.65 -8.72 6.74
CA ILE A 109 4.61 -9.79 6.43
C ILE A 109 4.22 -10.50 5.13
N ILE A 110 2.96 -10.89 4.99
CA ILE A 110 2.42 -11.53 3.79
C ILE A 110 2.68 -10.64 2.56
N ARG A 111 2.32 -9.36 2.63
CA ARG A 111 2.54 -8.42 1.53
C ARG A 111 4.01 -8.34 1.14
N LYS A 112 4.92 -8.19 2.10
CA LYS A 112 6.36 -8.12 1.83
C LYS A 112 6.92 -9.40 1.20
N LYS A 113 6.45 -10.57 1.66
CA LYS A 113 6.84 -11.87 1.07
C LYS A 113 6.32 -12.02 -0.36
N ILE A 114 5.07 -11.61 -0.62
CA ILE A 114 4.51 -11.60 -1.97
C ILE A 114 5.32 -10.68 -2.89
N GLU A 115 5.55 -9.42 -2.49
CA GLU A 115 6.33 -8.44 -3.27
C GLU A 115 7.73 -8.96 -3.60
N LYS A 116 8.39 -9.63 -2.65
CA LYS A 116 9.71 -10.23 -2.84
C LYS A 116 9.71 -11.38 -3.83
N ARG A 117 8.69 -12.25 -3.80
CA ARG A 117 8.60 -13.42 -4.69
C ARG A 117 8.15 -13.07 -6.10
N VAL A 118 7.23 -12.14 -6.24
CA VAL A 118 6.67 -11.77 -7.54
C VAL A 118 7.70 -10.99 -8.35
N ALA A 119 8.36 -10.00 -7.76
CA ALA A 119 9.41 -9.15 -8.36
C ALA A 119 9.09 -8.74 -9.81
N ASP A 120 7.90 -8.17 -10.03
CA ASP A 120 7.35 -7.80 -11.33
C ASP A 120 6.98 -6.31 -11.32
N GLU A 121 7.40 -5.58 -12.36
CA GLU A 121 7.18 -4.11 -12.44
C GLU A 121 5.70 -3.74 -12.61
N ASP A 122 4.90 -4.63 -13.22
CA ASP A 122 3.47 -4.44 -13.44
C ASP A 122 2.60 -4.91 -12.26
N PHE A 123 3.26 -5.39 -11.19
CA PHE A 123 2.59 -5.85 -9.98
C PHE A 123 2.80 -4.87 -8.81
N TYR A 124 1.71 -4.50 -8.15
CA TYR A 124 1.79 -3.64 -6.97
C TYR A 124 0.62 -3.87 -6.01
N ILE A 125 0.91 -4.01 -4.72
CA ILE A 125 -0.11 -4.05 -3.67
C ILE A 125 -0.26 -2.64 -3.09
N CYS A 126 -1.38 -1.96 -3.43
CA CYS A 126 -1.63 -0.60 -2.96
C CYS A 126 -1.74 -0.54 -1.43
N SER A 127 -2.45 -1.50 -0.87
CA SER A 127 -2.58 -1.71 0.58
C SER A 127 -3.01 -3.16 0.84
N LEU A 128 -2.68 -3.68 2.01
CA LEU A 128 -3.24 -4.90 2.58
C LEU A 128 -3.29 -4.71 4.09
N SER A 129 -4.46 -4.39 4.61
CA SER A 129 -4.64 -3.93 5.99
C SER A 129 -6.00 -4.37 6.53
N ASN A 130 -6.13 -4.49 7.84
CA ASN A 130 -7.42 -4.65 8.52
C ASN A 130 -8.02 -3.30 8.99
N LYS A 131 -7.35 -2.18 8.67
CA LYS A 131 -7.73 -0.83 9.12
C LYS A 131 -8.07 0.12 7.97
N SER A 132 -7.27 0.10 6.90
CA SER A 132 -7.35 1.08 5.82
C SER A 132 -7.28 0.45 4.44
N ILE A 133 -7.74 1.20 3.44
CA ILE A 133 -7.68 0.83 2.03
C ILE A 133 -7.25 2.04 1.21
N VAL A 134 -6.45 1.81 0.17
CA VAL A 134 -5.93 2.86 -0.72
C VAL A 134 -6.50 2.68 -2.12
N TYR A 135 -7.14 3.72 -2.63
CA TYR A 135 -7.55 3.89 -4.03
C TYR A 135 -6.65 4.95 -4.67
N LYS A 136 -5.95 4.63 -5.72
CA LYS A 136 -5.02 5.55 -6.38
C LYS A 136 -4.75 5.18 -7.83
N GLY A 137 -4.11 6.08 -8.56
CA GLY A 137 -3.72 5.81 -9.95
C GLY A 137 -3.16 7.02 -10.69
N MET A 138 -2.86 6.83 -11.97
CA MET A 138 -2.45 7.90 -12.89
C MET A 138 -3.66 8.77 -13.27
N LEU A 139 -4.21 9.45 -12.27
CA LEU A 139 -5.45 10.20 -12.31
C LEU A 139 -5.23 11.65 -11.90
N SER A 140 -6.08 12.55 -12.33
CA SER A 140 -6.28 13.81 -11.64
C SER A 140 -7.25 13.63 -10.47
N SER A 141 -7.30 14.61 -9.57
CA SER A 141 -8.22 14.57 -8.43
C SER A 141 -9.70 14.43 -8.84
N LEU A 142 -10.10 15.03 -9.95
CA LEU A 142 -11.46 14.91 -10.50
C LEU A 142 -11.72 13.53 -11.10
N GLN A 143 -10.72 12.94 -11.77
CA GLN A 143 -10.83 11.62 -12.36
C GLN A 143 -10.93 10.50 -11.33
N LEU A 144 -10.37 10.67 -10.12
CA LEU A 144 -10.37 9.63 -9.09
C LEU A 144 -11.78 9.07 -8.82
N ARG A 145 -12.78 9.95 -8.67
CA ARG A 145 -14.18 9.55 -8.45
C ARG A 145 -14.87 9.06 -9.72
N GLN A 146 -14.43 9.52 -10.88
CA GLN A 146 -14.97 9.08 -12.17
C GLN A 146 -14.45 7.68 -12.52
N TYR A 147 -13.19 7.42 -12.23
CA TYR A 147 -12.52 6.16 -12.51
C TYR A 147 -12.94 5.03 -11.55
N TYR A 148 -13.10 5.34 -10.25
CA TYR A 148 -13.54 4.39 -9.25
C TYR A 148 -14.99 4.66 -8.81
N PRO A 149 -15.99 4.00 -9.42
CA PRO A 149 -17.40 4.15 -9.04
C PRO A 149 -17.67 3.83 -7.57
N ASP A 150 -16.89 2.94 -6.96
CA ASP A 150 -16.96 2.62 -5.52
C ASP A 150 -16.96 3.88 -4.66
N LEU A 151 -16.10 4.86 -4.98
CA LEU A 151 -15.95 6.12 -4.22
C LEU A 151 -17.14 7.06 -4.33
N THR A 152 -18.12 6.74 -5.15
CA THR A 152 -19.38 7.53 -5.29
C THR A 152 -20.56 6.88 -4.56
N ASN A 153 -20.37 5.68 -4.01
CA ASN A 153 -21.43 4.97 -3.32
C ASN A 153 -21.68 5.59 -1.92
N ASN A 154 -22.94 5.83 -1.58
CA ASN A 154 -23.32 6.46 -0.30
C ASN A 154 -22.92 5.64 0.94
N TYR A 155 -22.75 4.34 0.80
CA TYR A 155 -22.32 3.45 1.89
C TYR A 155 -20.79 3.34 1.98
N PHE A 156 -20.06 3.95 1.03
CA PHE A 156 -18.59 4.02 1.08
C PHE A 156 -18.18 5.16 2.02
N THR A 157 -18.28 4.92 3.32
CA THR A 157 -18.07 5.92 4.36
C THR A 157 -16.78 5.70 5.11
N SER A 158 -16.16 6.78 5.55
CA SER A 158 -14.94 6.78 6.36
C SER A 158 -14.90 7.97 7.30
N GLY A 159 -14.43 7.76 8.52
CA GLY A 159 -14.20 8.82 9.50
C GLY A 159 -12.88 9.59 9.27
N LEU A 160 -12.01 9.08 8.36
CA LEU A 160 -10.72 9.68 8.03
C LEU A 160 -10.44 9.50 6.56
N ALA A 161 -9.89 10.52 5.92
CA ALA A 161 -9.38 10.46 4.57
C ALA A 161 -8.02 11.16 4.45
N LEU A 162 -7.01 10.45 3.96
CA LEU A 162 -5.75 11.04 3.52
C LEU A 162 -5.77 11.13 2.01
N VAL A 163 -5.74 12.34 1.47
CA VAL A 163 -5.89 12.62 0.04
C VAL A 163 -4.62 13.26 -0.52
N HIS A 164 -4.23 12.82 -1.70
CA HIS A 164 -3.12 13.43 -2.43
C HIS A 164 -3.43 13.50 -3.92
N SER A 165 -2.97 14.55 -4.60
CA SER A 165 -3.31 14.82 -6.00
C SER A 165 -2.13 15.21 -6.89
N ARG A 166 -0.91 14.79 -6.53
CA ARG A 166 0.29 15.13 -7.28
C ARG A 166 1.34 14.03 -7.21
N PHE A 167 2.17 13.87 -8.25
CA PHE A 167 3.39 13.08 -8.18
C PHE A 167 4.53 13.87 -7.51
N SER A 168 5.54 13.14 -7.00
CA SER A 168 6.84 13.72 -6.70
C SER A 168 7.49 14.22 -7.99
N THR A 169 8.15 15.37 -7.95
CA THR A 169 8.69 16.07 -9.12
C THR A 169 9.80 15.31 -9.85
N ASN A 170 10.43 14.31 -9.22
CA ASN A 170 11.62 13.61 -9.70
C ASN A 170 11.36 12.17 -10.18
N THR A 171 10.11 11.76 -10.33
CA THR A 171 9.77 10.40 -10.77
C THR A 171 8.87 10.44 -12.00
N PHE A 172 9.09 9.49 -12.93
CA PHE A 172 8.14 9.28 -14.00
C PHE A 172 6.81 8.80 -13.40
N PRO A 173 5.68 9.35 -13.85
CA PRO A 173 4.36 8.94 -13.40
C PRO A 173 4.12 7.46 -13.69
N THR A 174 3.75 6.71 -12.64
CA THR A 174 3.27 5.33 -12.75
C THR A 174 2.07 5.11 -11.83
N TRP A 175 1.28 4.08 -12.07
CA TRP A 175 0.13 3.74 -11.24
C TRP A 175 0.53 3.47 -9.79
N SER A 176 1.64 2.78 -9.57
CA SER A 176 2.16 2.41 -8.25
C SER A 176 2.69 3.60 -7.45
N LEU A 177 3.28 4.61 -8.14
CA LEU A 177 3.87 5.78 -7.50
C LEU A 177 2.88 6.90 -7.19
N ALA A 178 1.63 6.80 -7.65
CA ALA A 178 0.58 7.70 -7.19
C ALA A 178 0.43 7.62 -5.67
N GLN A 179 0.14 8.76 -5.03
CA GLN A 179 -0.03 8.87 -3.59
C GLN A 179 -1.52 9.02 -3.23
N PRO A 180 -1.92 8.71 -1.98
CA PRO A 180 -1.06 8.33 -0.85
C PRO A 180 -0.47 6.93 -0.98
N PHE A 181 0.60 6.70 -0.21
CA PHE A 181 1.11 5.37 0.05
C PHE A 181 0.31 4.71 1.18
N ARG A 182 0.91 3.76 1.92
CA ARG A 182 0.20 2.98 2.95
C ARG A 182 0.07 3.70 4.28
N MET A 183 1.02 4.58 4.58
CA MET A 183 1.10 5.28 5.87
C MET A 183 1.09 6.79 5.72
N LEU A 184 1.56 7.33 4.59
CA LEU A 184 1.73 8.76 4.42
C LEU A 184 1.45 9.26 2.99
N ALA A 185 1.30 10.57 2.88
CA ALA A 185 1.43 11.34 1.66
C ALA A 185 2.44 12.45 1.90
N HIS A 186 3.31 12.70 0.93
CA HIS A 186 4.39 13.68 1.06
C HIS A 186 4.55 14.45 -0.25
N ASN A 187 4.52 15.78 -0.15
CA ASN A 187 4.62 16.68 -1.30
C ASN A 187 5.95 17.44 -1.30
N GLY A 188 7.03 16.74 -1.48
CA GLY A 188 8.36 17.33 -1.48
C GLY A 188 9.44 16.34 -1.88
N GLU A 189 10.67 16.83 -1.88
CA GLU A 189 11.89 16.07 -2.14
C GLU A 189 12.64 15.84 -0.83
N ILE A 190 13.27 14.68 -0.72
CA ILE A 190 14.13 14.34 0.41
C ILE A 190 15.57 14.40 -0.06
N ASN A 191 16.25 15.52 0.18
CA ASN A 191 17.60 15.79 -0.34
C ASN A 191 18.64 14.75 0.07
N THR A 192 18.46 14.07 1.20
CA THR A 192 19.40 13.06 1.73
C THR A 192 18.97 11.63 1.42
N ILE A 193 17.97 11.42 0.60
CA ILE A 193 17.34 10.11 0.40
C ILE A 193 18.31 9.01 -0.01
N ARG A 194 19.26 9.31 -0.88
CA ARG A 194 20.26 8.35 -1.37
C ARG A 194 21.11 7.79 -0.22
N GLY A 195 21.59 8.68 0.65
CA GLY A 195 22.36 8.28 1.83
C GLY A 195 21.51 7.47 2.82
N ASN A 196 20.27 7.93 3.05
CA ASN A 196 19.34 7.25 3.97
C ASN A 196 18.95 5.86 3.47
N ARG A 197 18.72 5.68 2.17
CA ARG A 197 18.51 4.36 1.56
C ARG A 197 19.71 3.45 1.76
N GLY A 198 20.94 3.95 1.52
CA GLY A 198 22.18 3.19 1.72
C GLY A 198 22.36 2.78 3.17
N TRP A 199 22.11 3.67 4.12
CA TRP A 199 22.15 3.35 5.56
C TRP A 199 21.11 2.31 5.96
N MET A 200 19.89 2.39 5.46
CA MET A 200 18.84 1.41 5.75
C MET A 200 19.22 0.04 5.20
N GLN A 201 19.69 -0.01 3.95
CA GLN A 201 20.14 -1.24 3.32
C GLN A 201 21.30 -1.90 4.07
N ALA A 202 22.29 -1.11 4.49
CA ALA A 202 23.42 -1.60 5.26
C ALA A 202 22.98 -2.20 6.62
N ARG A 203 21.93 -1.64 7.22
CA ARG A 203 21.36 -2.11 8.49
C ARG A 203 20.49 -3.35 8.35
N GLU A 204 19.89 -3.61 7.20
CA GLU A 204 18.97 -4.74 7.02
C GLU A 204 19.57 -6.09 7.45
N SER A 205 20.86 -6.29 7.24
CA SER A 205 21.55 -7.53 7.61
C SER A 205 21.66 -7.78 9.12
N VAL A 206 21.54 -6.71 9.93
CA VAL A 206 21.67 -6.77 11.40
C VAL A 206 20.38 -6.44 12.14
N LEU A 207 19.33 -6.06 11.41
CA LEU A 207 18.03 -5.79 11.99
C LEU A 207 17.37 -7.07 12.50
N SER A 208 16.77 -6.97 13.66
CA SER A 208 15.92 -8.03 14.24
C SER A 208 14.68 -7.43 14.86
N SER A 209 13.57 -8.14 14.77
CA SER A 209 12.33 -7.74 15.43
C SER A 209 11.63 -8.96 16.01
N LYS A 210 11.31 -8.89 17.32
CA LYS A 210 10.53 -9.94 17.96
C LYS A 210 9.09 -10.03 17.45
N LEU A 211 8.60 -8.96 16.82
CA LEU A 211 7.23 -8.85 16.32
C LEU A 211 7.09 -9.27 14.86
N LEU A 212 8.17 -9.15 14.07
CA LEU A 212 8.16 -9.42 12.63
C LEU A 212 8.88 -10.73 12.26
N GLY A 213 9.48 -11.41 13.22
CA GLY A 213 10.30 -12.59 12.96
C GLY A 213 11.59 -12.25 12.23
N SER A 214 11.95 -13.04 11.23
CA SER A 214 13.16 -12.82 10.43
C SER A 214 12.99 -11.63 9.49
N VAL A 215 13.79 -10.59 9.69
CA VAL A 215 13.77 -9.41 8.79
C VAL A 215 14.24 -9.78 7.38
N SER A 216 15.06 -10.81 7.22
CA SER A 216 15.48 -11.30 5.90
C SER A 216 14.30 -11.76 5.03
N ASP A 217 13.22 -12.23 5.63
CA ASP A 217 12.05 -12.72 4.89
C ASP A 217 11.23 -11.59 4.28
N ILE A 218 11.28 -10.42 4.90
CA ILE A 218 10.56 -9.20 4.48
C ILE A 218 11.47 -8.16 3.80
N SER A 219 12.77 -8.46 3.64
CA SER A 219 13.70 -7.61 2.91
C SER A 219 13.54 -7.76 1.38
N PRO A 220 13.79 -6.70 0.61
CA PRO A 220 14.26 -5.39 1.05
C PRO A 220 13.13 -4.59 1.73
N ILE A 221 13.47 -3.83 2.80
CA ILE A 221 12.51 -2.96 3.48
C ILE A 221 12.07 -1.86 2.52
N ILE A 222 13.03 -1.15 1.94
CA ILE A 222 12.78 -0.17 0.89
C ILE A 222 12.76 -0.89 -0.45
N GLN A 223 11.64 -0.82 -1.15
CA GLN A 223 11.54 -1.36 -2.50
C GLN A 223 12.48 -0.59 -3.45
N PRO A 224 13.20 -1.29 -4.36
CA PRO A 224 14.03 -0.65 -5.37
C PRO A 224 13.21 0.28 -6.28
N ASP A 225 13.88 1.25 -6.88
CA ASP A 225 13.36 2.14 -7.94
C ASP A 225 12.09 2.94 -7.60
N MET A 226 11.77 3.04 -6.31
CA MET A 226 10.64 3.82 -5.80
C MET A 226 11.03 5.29 -5.55
N SER A 227 10.01 6.16 -5.47
CA SER A 227 10.18 7.59 -5.16
C SER A 227 10.73 7.81 -3.74
N ASP A 228 11.17 9.04 -3.46
CA ASP A 228 11.61 9.47 -2.12
C ASP A 228 10.52 9.22 -1.08
N SER A 229 9.31 9.67 -1.41
CA SER A 229 8.15 9.51 -0.52
C SER A 229 7.76 8.04 -0.30
N ALA A 230 7.89 7.19 -1.33
CA ALA A 230 7.65 5.77 -1.19
C ALA A 230 8.71 5.10 -0.31
N SER A 231 9.96 5.51 -0.41
CA SER A 231 11.04 5.02 0.46
C SER A 231 10.81 5.42 1.92
N LEU A 232 10.38 6.66 2.15
CA LEU A 232 10.00 7.15 3.48
C LEU A 232 8.82 6.34 4.04
N ASP A 233 7.78 6.10 3.24
CA ASP A 233 6.62 5.28 3.61
C ASP A 233 7.01 3.87 4.01
N ASN A 234 7.88 3.22 3.24
CA ASN A 234 8.35 1.85 3.52
C ASN A 234 9.07 1.76 4.87
N VAL A 235 9.93 2.71 5.19
CA VAL A 235 10.65 2.72 6.47
C VAL A 235 9.73 3.07 7.63
N PHE A 236 8.81 4.02 7.42
CA PHE A 236 7.82 4.41 8.41
C PHE A 236 6.91 3.23 8.77
N GLU A 237 6.38 2.54 7.76
CA GLU A 237 5.58 1.33 7.94
C GLU A 237 6.36 0.25 8.70
N PHE A 238 7.61 -0.01 8.32
CA PHE A 238 8.47 -0.97 9.01
C PHE A 238 8.64 -0.63 10.50
N PHE A 239 8.89 0.62 10.85
CA PHE A 239 9.04 1.04 12.24
C PHE A 239 7.75 0.83 13.04
N VAL A 240 6.61 1.19 12.47
CA VAL A 240 5.30 0.98 13.12
C VAL A 240 5.03 -0.52 13.30
N MET A 241 5.25 -1.33 12.28
CA MET A 241 5.06 -2.78 12.36
C MET A 241 6.07 -3.46 13.32
N SER A 242 7.24 -2.86 13.52
CA SER A 242 8.23 -3.28 14.52
C SER A 242 7.86 -2.88 15.95
N GLY A 243 6.77 -2.13 16.15
CA GLY A 243 6.21 -1.81 17.45
C GLY A 243 6.39 -0.35 17.91
N LEU A 244 6.94 0.55 17.09
CA LEU A 244 6.93 1.98 17.40
C LEU A 244 5.50 2.54 17.22
N THR A 245 5.13 3.47 18.09
CA THR A 245 3.90 4.24 17.86
C THR A 245 4.07 5.19 16.67
N LEU A 246 2.99 5.55 16.00
CA LEU A 246 3.02 6.50 14.87
C LEU A 246 3.78 7.80 15.20
N PRO A 247 3.49 8.50 16.32
CA PRO A 247 4.23 9.72 16.68
C PRO A 247 5.72 9.45 16.91
N HIS A 248 6.08 8.34 17.55
CA HIS A 248 7.48 8.00 17.80
C HIS A 248 8.24 7.72 16.51
N ALA A 249 7.67 6.91 15.62
CA ALA A 249 8.26 6.64 14.31
C ALA A 249 8.47 7.94 13.51
N MET A 250 7.49 8.85 13.52
CA MET A 250 7.60 10.16 12.85
C MET A 250 8.71 11.02 13.48
N ALA A 251 8.79 11.10 14.79
CA ALA A 251 9.83 11.89 15.48
C ALA A 251 11.26 11.36 15.19
N VAL A 252 11.40 10.04 15.05
CA VAL A 252 12.69 9.42 14.68
C VAL A 252 13.08 9.74 13.24
N MET A 253 12.11 9.75 12.32
CA MET A 253 12.37 9.91 10.88
C MET A 253 12.46 11.36 10.42
N VAL A 254 11.76 12.26 11.11
CA VAL A 254 11.69 13.69 10.79
C VAL A 254 12.04 14.49 12.05
N PRO A 255 13.32 14.50 12.45
CA PRO A 255 13.75 15.28 13.61
C PRO A 255 13.60 16.78 13.35
N GLU A 256 13.46 17.56 14.44
CA GLU A 256 13.48 19.02 14.35
C GLU A 256 14.79 19.51 13.74
N SER A 257 14.71 20.60 12.98
CA SER A 257 15.91 21.22 12.42
C SER A 257 16.79 21.75 13.56
N PHE A 258 18.07 21.38 13.53
CA PHE A 258 19.07 21.95 14.45
C PHE A 258 19.19 23.45 14.17
N ASN A 259 18.80 24.26 15.14
CA ASN A 259 19.12 25.67 15.19
C ASN A 259 20.13 25.91 16.31
N ASP A 260 21.21 26.65 16.05
CA ASP A 260 22.22 27.04 17.04
C ASP A 260 21.63 27.80 18.27
N LYS A 261 20.32 28.08 18.26
CA LYS A 261 19.59 28.75 19.32
C LYS A 261 18.84 27.82 20.29
N ASN A 262 18.76 26.53 19.99
CA ASN A 262 18.22 25.51 20.89
C ASN A 262 19.23 24.35 20.97
N PRO A 263 20.07 24.30 22.01
CA PRO A 263 21.01 23.20 22.25
C PRO A 263 20.28 21.90 22.62
#